data_1a0b9b61a64016cddaee9d77ab53e2d6
#
_entry.id   1a0b9b61a64016cddaee9d77ab53e2d6
#
_cell.length_a   1.000
_cell.length_b   1.000
_cell.length_c   1.000
_cell.angle_alpha   90.00
_cell.angle_beta   90.00
_cell.angle_gamma   90.00
#
_symmetry.space_group_name_H-M   'P 1'
#
loop_
_entity.id
_entity.type
_entity.pdbx_description
1 polymer ?
#
loop_
_entity_poly.entity_id
_entity_poly.type
_entity_poly.pdbx_seq_one_letter_code
_entity_poly.pdbx_strand_id
1 'polypeptide(L)'
;MVVPNRTHFFVDRGVTQGLTYDAFELFEKFINKKHQTGKLPLKIAFIPVSRDKIVEALNEGRGDVAVANLTITPEREAVAEFSDPVIRNVAEILVTSPDAPPVGTKEELSGKEIFVRPSSSYFQSLTALNKELTSAGKAPLEIHNAPEDLQDEDILEMLQAGLVKYAIVDQPKAQFWKGVFPNIQLVPNVAVRTGASIGWMVRKNAPLLRAELNNFLAKNPPGTSDRETLFRKYLTNVRYVKNATSEAELKKFENVVGLFQKYAGQYDLDALLVMAQGYQESRLNQTTKSPVGAIGIMQLMPATGKELKVGDITQLEPNIHAGTKYMRFMINQYYKDEPIDDLNKALFTFASYNAGPAKVAQLRKEAATRGFDANRWFNNVEVIASERVGQETVRYVANIYKYYIAYKLVSQSLEKKARVKSQP
;
A
#
# COMPACT_ATOMS: atom_id res chain seq x y z
N MET A 1 5.85 -14.96 9.24
CA MET A 1 4.82 -13.95 8.96
C MET A 1 5.35 -12.93 7.98
N VAL A 2 4.54 -12.48 7.05
CA VAL A 2 4.90 -11.59 5.95
C VAL A 2 3.84 -10.52 5.76
N VAL A 3 4.25 -9.35 5.27
CA VAL A 3 3.32 -8.29 4.86
C VAL A 3 3.08 -8.44 3.35
N PRO A 4 1.83 -8.61 2.90
CA PRO A 4 1.50 -8.62 1.48
C PRO A 4 2.01 -7.35 0.79
N ASN A 5 2.74 -7.53 -0.31
CA ASN A 5 3.38 -6.43 -1.03
C ASN A 5 3.74 -6.91 -2.44
N ARG A 6 3.72 -6.01 -3.41
CA ARG A 6 3.89 -6.34 -4.85
C ARG A 6 5.25 -6.91 -5.24
N THR A 7 6.26 -6.75 -4.39
CA THR A 7 7.65 -7.18 -4.69
C THR A 7 8.17 -8.23 -3.72
N HIS A 8 7.74 -8.19 -2.45
CA HIS A 8 8.30 -9.03 -1.40
C HIS A 8 7.48 -10.29 -1.13
N PHE A 9 6.15 -10.18 -1.10
CA PHE A 9 5.27 -11.32 -0.89
C PHE A 9 3.88 -11.07 -1.51
N PHE A 10 3.50 -11.86 -2.46
CA PHE A 10 2.17 -11.84 -3.07
C PHE A 10 1.77 -13.23 -3.57
N VAL A 11 0.48 -13.45 -3.69
CA VAL A 11 -0.09 -14.66 -4.26
C VAL A 11 -0.84 -14.27 -5.54
N ASP A 12 -0.69 -15.02 -6.61
CA ASP A 12 -1.43 -14.85 -7.85
C ASP A 12 -2.01 -16.18 -8.31
N ARG A 13 -3.34 -16.32 -8.27
CA ARG A 13 -4.06 -17.55 -8.61
C ARG A 13 -3.51 -18.80 -7.91
N GLY A 14 -3.25 -18.67 -6.62
CA GLY A 14 -2.72 -19.74 -5.79
C GLY A 14 -1.21 -19.97 -5.90
N VAL A 15 -0.50 -19.23 -6.75
CA VAL A 15 0.96 -19.30 -6.85
C VAL A 15 1.58 -18.21 -5.99
N THR A 16 2.27 -18.60 -4.94
CA THR A 16 3.00 -17.67 -4.06
C THR A 16 4.31 -17.24 -4.70
N GLN A 17 4.61 -15.95 -4.61
CA GLN A 17 5.77 -15.32 -5.23
C GLN A 17 6.27 -14.14 -4.38
N GLY A 18 7.47 -13.68 -4.69
CA GLY A 18 8.07 -12.49 -4.10
C GLY A 18 9.45 -12.75 -3.51
N LEU A 19 10.21 -11.68 -3.34
CA LEU A 19 11.59 -11.73 -2.83
C LEU A 19 11.68 -12.48 -1.49
N THR A 20 10.76 -12.20 -0.57
CA THR A 20 10.70 -12.85 0.75
C THR A 20 10.32 -14.33 0.62
N TYR A 21 9.35 -14.65 -0.25
CA TYR A 21 8.94 -16.03 -0.47
C TYR A 21 10.11 -16.87 -0.99
N ASP A 22 10.74 -16.46 -2.08
CA ASP A 22 11.84 -17.20 -2.68
C ASP A 22 13.07 -17.29 -1.72
N ALA A 23 13.35 -16.24 -0.94
CA ALA A 23 14.42 -16.29 0.06
C ALA A 23 14.15 -17.34 1.15
N PHE A 24 12.90 -17.48 1.59
CA PHE A 24 12.53 -18.49 2.59
C PHE A 24 12.37 -19.89 2.01
N GLU A 25 12.08 -20.04 0.71
CA GLU A 25 12.23 -21.31 0.00
C GLU A 25 13.70 -21.79 -0.01
N LEU A 26 14.65 -20.86 -0.20
CA LEU A 26 16.07 -21.19 -0.07
C LEU A 26 16.45 -21.56 1.37
N PHE A 27 15.90 -20.85 2.36
CA PHE A 27 16.10 -21.16 3.77
C PHE A 27 15.52 -22.53 4.12
N GLU A 28 14.33 -22.89 3.63
CA GLU A 28 13.74 -24.23 3.80
C GLU A 28 14.67 -25.32 3.27
N LYS A 29 15.17 -25.16 2.06
CA LYS A 29 16.14 -26.10 1.46
C LYS A 29 17.43 -26.19 2.27
N PHE A 30 17.94 -25.06 2.75
CA PHE A 30 19.14 -25.00 3.56
C PHE A 30 18.97 -25.79 4.88
N ILE A 31 17.87 -25.56 5.61
CA ILE A 31 17.58 -26.26 6.87
C ILE A 31 17.43 -27.76 6.67
N ASN A 32 16.63 -28.17 5.69
CA ASN A 32 16.40 -29.58 5.41
C ASN A 32 17.69 -30.32 5.02
N LYS A 33 18.56 -29.66 4.25
CA LYS A 33 19.88 -30.22 3.90
C LYS A 33 20.79 -30.32 5.12
N LYS A 34 20.85 -29.27 5.95
CA LYS A 34 21.70 -29.19 7.14
C LYS A 34 21.33 -30.28 8.16
N HIS A 35 20.03 -30.46 8.41
CA HIS A 35 19.53 -31.38 9.41
C HIS A 35 19.17 -32.79 8.86
N GLN A 36 19.43 -33.03 7.56
CA GLN A 36 19.20 -34.34 6.90
C GLN A 36 17.78 -34.87 7.17
N THR A 37 16.77 -34.00 7.07
CA THR A 37 15.38 -34.31 7.48
C THR A 37 14.71 -35.47 6.70
N GLY A 38 15.30 -35.89 5.60
CA GLY A 38 14.91 -37.10 4.86
C GLY A 38 13.43 -37.11 4.43
N LYS A 39 12.66 -38.09 4.93
CA LYS A 39 11.24 -38.26 4.57
C LYS A 39 10.28 -37.30 5.27
N LEU A 40 10.73 -36.58 6.29
CA LEU A 40 9.94 -35.61 7.05
C LEU A 40 10.59 -34.21 6.95
N PRO A 41 10.54 -33.56 5.77
CA PRO A 41 11.13 -32.25 5.62
C PRO A 41 10.35 -31.19 6.42
N LEU A 42 11.09 -30.27 7.03
CA LEU A 42 10.51 -29.05 7.56
C LEU A 42 9.85 -28.28 6.42
N LYS A 43 8.66 -27.75 6.66
CA LYS A 43 7.92 -26.88 5.73
C LYS A 43 7.69 -25.52 6.34
N ILE A 44 7.91 -24.47 5.55
CA ILE A 44 7.67 -23.09 5.97
C ILE A 44 6.27 -22.69 5.54
N ALA A 45 5.44 -22.31 6.51
CA ALA A 45 4.13 -21.74 6.26
C ALA A 45 4.24 -20.21 6.26
N PHE A 46 3.71 -19.56 5.22
CA PHE A 46 3.65 -18.13 5.12
C PHE A 46 2.31 -17.61 5.64
N ILE A 47 2.36 -16.71 6.60
CA ILE A 47 1.18 -16.14 7.26
C ILE A 47 1.13 -14.64 6.92
N PRO A 48 0.21 -14.20 6.03
CA PRO A 48 0.00 -12.79 5.74
C PRO A 48 -0.53 -12.05 6.97
N VAL A 49 0.10 -10.91 7.30
CA VAL A 49 -0.28 -10.07 8.44
C VAL A 49 -0.10 -8.61 8.02
N SER A 50 -0.98 -7.71 8.49
CA SER A 50 -0.78 -6.28 8.29
C SER A 50 0.47 -5.77 9.02
N ARG A 51 1.10 -4.74 8.49
CA ARG A 51 2.38 -4.23 9.01
C ARG A 51 2.28 -3.76 10.46
N ASP A 52 1.22 -3.08 10.82
CA ASP A 52 0.94 -2.58 12.18
C ASP A 52 0.71 -3.70 13.19
N LYS A 53 0.31 -4.89 12.74
CA LYS A 53 0.02 -6.06 13.58
C LYS A 53 1.13 -7.10 13.64
N ILE A 54 2.20 -6.97 12.83
CA ILE A 54 3.18 -8.04 12.67
C ILE A 54 3.99 -8.30 13.96
N VAL A 55 4.28 -7.28 14.75
CA VAL A 55 5.01 -7.41 16.02
C VAL A 55 4.13 -8.04 17.10
N GLU A 56 2.87 -7.59 17.20
CA GLU A 56 1.87 -8.17 18.09
C GLU A 56 1.65 -9.64 17.76
N ALA A 57 1.40 -9.97 16.50
CA ALA A 57 1.20 -11.35 16.03
C ALA A 57 2.41 -12.27 16.30
N LEU A 58 3.63 -11.73 16.18
CA LEU A 58 4.83 -12.49 16.55
C LEU A 58 4.87 -12.81 18.04
N ASN A 59 4.58 -11.84 18.90
CA ASN A 59 4.60 -12.01 20.34
C ASN A 59 3.47 -12.90 20.87
N GLU A 60 2.32 -12.91 20.19
CA GLU A 60 1.23 -13.84 20.46
C GLU A 60 1.51 -15.30 19.99
N GLY A 61 2.64 -15.52 19.31
CA GLY A 61 3.01 -16.84 18.83
C GLY A 61 2.26 -17.30 17.58
N ARG A 62 1.64 -16.37 16.84
CA ARG A 62 0.97 -16.69 15.56
C ARG A 62 1.94 -17.07 14.44
N GLY A 63 3.24 -16.87 14.65
CA GLY A 63 4.32 -17.30 13.77
C GLY A 63 5.67 -17.15 14.47
N ASP A 64 6.72 -17.67 13.84
CA ASP A 64 8.04 -17.77 14.46
C ASP A 64 9.01 -16.68 13.97
N VAL A 65 8.83 -16.21 12.73
CA VAL A 65 9.66 -15.17 12.10
C VAL A 65 8.77 -14.13 11.44
N ALA A 66 9.10 -12.85 11.65
CA ALA A 66 8.46 -11.74 10.96
C ALA A 66 9.41 -11.11 9.93
N VAL A 67 8.98 -11.07 8.67
CA VAL A 67 9.77 -10.60 7.54
C VAL A 67 9.01 -9.53 6.76
N ALA A 68 9.39 -8.28 7.00
CA ALA A 68 8.70 -7.12 6.40
C ALA A 68 9.60 -5.89 6.22
N ASN A 69 10.90 -6.09 5.91
CA ASN A 69 11.89 -5.00 5.89
C ASN A 69 11.87 -4.19 7.19
N LEU A 70 12.00 -4.89 8.31
CA LEU A 70 11.93 -4.26 9.62
C LEU A 70 13.30 -3.71 10.03
N THR A 71 13.37 -2.40 10.18
CA THR A 71 14.54 -1.73 10.77
C THR A 71 14.71 -2.16 12.22
N ILE A 72 15.91 -2.55 12.60
CA ILE A 72 16.28 -2.87 13.98
C ILE A 72 16.31 -1.55 14.74
N THR A 73 15.42 -1.41 15.74
CA THR A 73 15.32 -0.23 16.60
C THR A 73 15.25 -0.66 18.06
N PRO A 74 15.71 0.18 19.01
CA PRO A 74 15.66 -0.14 20.44
C PRO A 74 14.26 -0.53 20.92
N GLU A 75 13.23 0.16 20.40
CA GLU A 75 11.83 -0.12 20.76
C GLU A 75 11.39 -1.51 20.32
N ARG A 76 11.84 -1.96 19.13
CA ARG A 76 11.55 -3.29 18.62
C ARG A 76 12.38 -4.37 19.33
N GLU A 77 13.65 -4.09 19.63
CA GLU A 77 14.51 -5.00 20.41
C GLU A 77 14.02 -5.17 21.86
N ALA A 78 13.32 -4.18 22.41
CA ALA A 78 12.69 -4.29 23.72
C ALA A 78 11.62 -5.41 23.77
N VAL A 79 10.96 -5.72 22.65
CA VAL A 79 9.82 -6.65 22.57
C VAL A 79 10.09 -7.93 21.77
N ALA A 80 11.15 -7.97 20.95
CA ALA A 80 11.51 -9.11 20.11
C ALA A 80 13.03 -9.18 19.92
N GLU A 81 13.55 -10.21 19.26
CA GLU A 81 14.93 -10.32 18.83
C GLU A 81 15.05 -10.27 17.31
N PHE A 82 16.25 -10.07 16.80
CA PHE A 82 16.50 -10.04 15.36
C PHE A 82 17.57 -11.06 14.96
N SER A 83 17.48 -11.52 13.72
CA SER A 83 18.61 -12.16 13.04
C SER A 83 19.77 -11.17 12.89
N ASP A 84 20.93 -11.66 12.48
CA ASP A 84 21.96 -10.81 11.91
C ASP A 84 21.37 -9.95 10.79
N PRO A 85 21.86 -8.71 10.60
CA PRO A 85 21.31 -7.84 9.60
C PRO A 85 21.37 -8.39 8.18
N VAL A 86 20.22 -8.35 7.51
CA VAL A 86 20.09 -8.65 6.07
C VAL A 86 20.65 -7.50 5.24
N ILE A 87 20.45 -6.26 5.71
CA ILE A 87 21.00 -5.03 5.11
C ILE A 87 21.59 -4.20 6.24
N ARG A 88 22.80 -3.67 6.03
CA ARG A 88 23.54 -2.82 6.98
C ARG A 88 23.68 -1.40 6.43
N ASN A 89 23.99 -0.46 7.32
CA ASN A 89 24.27 0.94 6.97
C ASN A 89 23.13 1.62 6.19
N VAL A 90 21.90 1.35 6.60
CA VAL A 90 20.71 1.98 6.01
C VAL A 90 20.54 3.39 6.61
N ALA A 91 20.34 4.38 5.76
CA ALA A 91 19.91 5.71 6.14
C ALA A 91 18.43 5.88 5.84
N GLU A 92 17.66 6.48 6.75
CA GLU A 92 16.31 6.96 6.52
C GLU A 92 16.42 8.41 6.00
N ILE A 93 16.30 8.58 4.69
CA ILE A 93 16.55 9.84 4.00
C ILE A 93 15.28 10.58 3.61
N LEU A 94 15.40 11.89 3.45
CA LEU A 94 14.36 12.71 2.85
C LEU A 94 14.23 12.40 1.37
N VAL A 95 12.98 12.21 0.94
CA VAL A 95 12.57 12.17 -0.47
C VAL A 95 11.54 13.26 -0.68
N THR A 96 11.68 14.03 -1.77
CA THR A 96 10.81 15.17 -2.04
C THR A 96 10.09 15.04 -3.38
N SER A 97 8.95 15.72 -3.48
CA SER A 97 8.29 15.95 -4.78
C SER A 97 9.13 16.92 -5.65
N PRO A 98 8.91 16.90 -6.97
CA PRO A 98 9.67 17.76 -7.89
C PRO A 98 9.47 19.27 -7.64
N ASP A 99 8.34 19.64 -7.07
CA ASP A 99 7.93 21.04 -6.80
C ASP A 99 8.03 21.42 -5.30
N ALA A 100 8.63 20.55 -4.48
CA ALA A 100 8.84 20.84 -3.06
C ALA A 100 9.91 21.91 -2.88
N PRO A 101 9.74 22.87 -1.96
CA PRO A 101 10.82 23.75 -1.54
C PRO A 101 12.04 22.93 -1.10
N PRO A 102 13.26 23.33 -1.52
CA PRO A 102 14.47 22.59 -1.16
C PRO A 102 14.69 22.56 0.35
N VAL A 103 15.31 21.49 0.81
CA VAL A 103 15.70 21.27 2.22
C VAL A 103 17.14 20.77 2.23
N GLY A 104 18.03 21.49 2.90
CA GLY A 104 19.45 21.17 2.96
C GLY A 104 19.88 20.47 4.23
N THR A 105 19.14 20.65 5.34
CA THR A 105 19.43 20.04 6.65
C THR A 105 18.17 19.46 7.28
N LYS A 106 18.33 18.57 8.26
CA LYS A 106 17.18 18.00 8.99
C LYS A 106 16.43 19.05 9.82
N GLU A 107 17.11 20.09 10.26
CA GLU A 107 16.52 21.21 11.03
C GLU A 107 15.62 22.10 10.18
N GLU A 108 15.82 22.14 8.88
CA GLU A 108 14.97 22.87 7.92
C GLU A 108 13.65 22.14 7.64
N LEU A 109 13.48 20.93 8.16
CA LEU A 109 12.20 20.24 8.17
C LEU A 109 11.22 20.84 9.21
N SER A 110 11.69 21.71 10.11
CA SER A 110 10.86 22.42 11.08
C SER A 110 9.63 23.06 10.40
N GLY A 111 8.42 22.80 10.93
CA GLY A 111 7.15 23.30 10.43
C GLY A 111 6.69 22.73 9.07
N LYS A 112 7.38 21.72 8.54
CA LYS A 112 6.97 21.07 7.29
C LYS A 112 6.06 19.88 7.55
N GLU A 113 5.12 19.66 6.62
CA GLU A 113 4.19 18.53 6.64
C GLU A 113 4.90 17.27 6.10
N ILE A 114 4.89 16.17 6.84
CA ILE A 114 5.43 14.88 6.39
C ILE A 114 4.37 13.80 6.52
N PHE A 115 4.18 13.05 5.44
CA PHE A 115 3.21 11.96 5.36
C PHE A 115 3.92 10.63 5.60
N VAL A 116 3.53 9.89 6.67
CA VAL A 116 4.24 8.70 7.12
C VAL A 116 3.32 7.70 7.82
N ARG A 117 3.56 6.40 7.66
CA ARG A 117 2.81 5.36 8.39
C ARG A 117 3.26 5.28 9.86
N PRO A 118 2.32 5.25 10.82
CA PRO A 118 2.63 5.18 12.25
C PRO A 118 3.45 3.94 12.65
N SER A 119 3.26 2.78 11.98
CA SER A 119 3.99 1.54 12.29
C SER A 119 5.43 1.52 11.79
N SER A 120 5.86 2.52 11.01
CA SER A 120 7.20 2.58 10.41
C SER A 120 8.27 3.06 11.40
N SER A 121 9.53 2.67 11.17
CA SER A 121 10.68 3.26 11.88
C SER A 121 10.84 4.75 11.56
N TYR A 122 10.38 5.17 10.40
CA TYR A 122 10.39 6.59 9.97
C TYR A 122 9.57 7.46 10.93
N PHE A 123 8.40 6.98 11.36
CA PHE A 123 7.58 7.67 12.37
C PHE A 123 8.32 7.85 13.69
N GLN A 124 9.04 6.80 14.15
CA GLN A 124 9.87 6.88 15.36
C GLN A 124 10.98 7.94 15.20
N SER A 125 11.68 7.93 14.05
CA SER A 125 12.75 8.89 13.76
C SER A 125 12.24 10.33 13.67
N LEU A 126 11.07 10.55 13.05
CA LEU A 126 10.44 11.88 12.97
C LEU A 126 9.95 12.35 14.35
N THR A 127 9.45 11.45 15.18
CA THR A 127 9.05 11.77 16.56
C THR A 127 10.29 12.17 17.40
N ALA A 128 11.43 11.50 17.21
CA ALA A 128 12.68 11.88 17.86
C ALA A 128 13.16 13.26 17.36
N LEU A 129 13.14 13.51 16.06
CA LEU A 129 13.48 14.80 15.48
C LEU A 129 12.59 15.94 16.01
N ASN A 130 11.28 15.69 16.19
CA ASN A 130 10.38 16.67 16.79
C ASN A 130 10.79 17.07 18.21
N LYS A 131 11.28 16.11 19.02
CA LYS A 131 11.82 16.43 20.35
C LYS A 131 13.09 17.29 20.25
N GLU A 132 14.00 16.98 19.32
CA GLU A 132 15.21 17.78 19.08
C GLU A 132 14.86 19.22 18.65
N LEU A 133 13.93 19.38 17.68
CA LEU A 133 13.49 20.68 17.17
C LEU A 133 12.86 21.52 18.28
N THR A 134 11.94 20.93 19.03
CA THR A 134 11.25 21.63 20.14
C THR A 134 12.25 22.05 21.23
N SER A 135 13.22 21.19 21.57
CA SER A 135 14.28 21.52 22.54
C SER A 135 15.18 22.65 22.05
N ALA A 136 15.33 22.81 20.74
CA ALA A 136 16.06 23.90 20.09
C ALA A 136 15.21 25.17 19.85
N GLY A 137 13.97 25.22 20.37
CA GLY A 137 13.06 26.36 20.19
C GLY A 137 12.48 26.48 18.78
N LYS A 138 12.54 25.43 17.97
CA LYS A 138 11.99 25.39 16.61
C LYS A 138 10.59 24.75 16.62
N ALA A 139 9.77 25.11 15.63
CA ALA A 139 8.48 24.45 15.41
C ALA A 139 8.67 22.96 15.10
N PRO A 140 7.84 22.06 15.64
CA PRO A 140 7.88 20.65 15.28
C PRO A 140 7.43 20.45 13.82
N LEU A 141 7.79 19.29 13.25
CA LEU A 141 7.21 18.78 12.01
C LEU A 141 5.70 18.53 12.21
N GLU A 142 4.93 18.78 11.17
CA GLU A 142 3.53 18.35 11.11
C GLU A 142 3.48 16.92 10.54
N ILE A 143 3.36 15.92 11.42
CA ILE A 143 3.32 14.52 11.02
C ILE A 143 1.89 14.13 10.67
N HIS A 144 1.65 13.80 9.40
CA HIS A 144 0.38 13.29 8.91
C HIS A 144 0.41 11.77 8.78
N ASN A 145 -0.48 11.09 9.46
CA ASN A 145 -0.56 9.64 9.46
C ASN A 145 -1.07 9.10 8.12
N ALA A 146 -0.22 8.39 7.41
CA ALA A 146 -0.62 7.58 6.25
C ALA A 146 -1.37 6.33 6.74
N PRO A 147 -2.44 5.90 6.05
CA PRO A 147 -3.06 4.61 6.29
C PRO A 147 -2.04 3.45 6.23
N GLU A 148 -2.18 2.47 7.11
CA GLU A 148 -1.28 1.31 7.18
C GLU A 148 -1.35 0.40 5.94
N ASP A 149 -2.46 0.44 5.22
CA ASP A 149 -2.67 -0.33 3.99
C ASP A 149 -1.95 0.28 2.77
N LEU A 150 -1.41 1.51 2.86
CA LEU A 150 -0.53 2.09 1.85
C LEU A 150 0.89 1.53 2.01
N GLN A 151 1.52 1.21 0.88
CA GLN A 151 2.93 0.82 0.86
C GLN A 151 3.83 2.06 0.66
N ASP A 152 5.14 1.92 0.92
CA ASP A 152 6.09 3.04 0.72
C ASP A 152 6.11 3.51 -0.74
N GLU A 153 5.95 2.58 -1.69
CA GLU A 153 5.84 2.90 -3.10
C GLU A 153 4.60 3.73 -3.45
N ASP A 154 3.50 3.57 -2.73
CA ASP A 154 2.30 4.39 -2.94
C ASP A 154 2.56 5.83 -2.48
N ILE A 155 3.28 6.01 -1.37
CA ILE A 155 3.71 7.33 -0.88
C ILE A 155 4.71 7.98 -1.86
N LEU A 156 5.65 7.21 -2.40
CA LEU A 156 6.59 7.70 -3.41
C LEU A 156 5.89 8.09 -4.72
N GLU A 157 4.85 7.37 -5.11
CA GLU A 157 4.00 7.78 -6.25
C GLU A 157 3.29 9.10 -5.97
N MET A 158 2.79 9.32 -4.75
CA MET A 158 2.18 10.58 -4.33
C MET A 158 3.20 11.75 -4.33
N LEU A 159 4.47 11.49 -3.96
CA LEU A 159 5.56 12.47 -4.12
C LEU A 159 5.82 12.79 -5.59
N GLN A 160 5.93 11.76 -6.44
CA GLN A 160 6.09 11.90 -7.90
C GLN A 160 5.02 12.82 -8.49
N ALA A 161 3.84 12.78 -7.93
CA ALA A 161 2.65 13.51 -8.31
C ALA A 161 2.52 14.90 -7.70
N GLY A 162 3.40 15.27 -6.77
CA GLY A 162 3.32 16.54 -6.05
C GLY A 162 2.20 16.64 -5.00
N LEU A 163 1.49 15.55 -4.70
CA LEU A 163 0.43 15.51 -3.69
C LEU A 163 0.96 15.56 -2.27
N VAL A 164 2.10 14.93 -2.06
CA VAL A 164 2.88 14.97 -0.83
C VAL A 164 4.20 15.64 -1.17
N LYS A 165 4.66 16.57 -0.34
CA LYS A 165 5.90 17.31 -0.62
C LYS A 165 7.14 16.59 -0.09
N TYR A 166 7.01 15.95 1.06
CA TYR A 166 8.10 15.36 1.81
C TYR A 166 7.71 14.00 2.38
N ALA A 167 8.58 13.02 2.25
CA ALA A 167 8.49 11.73 2.92
C ALA A 167 9.89 11.26 3.35
N ILE A 168 9.92 10.36 4.33
CA ILE A 168 11.14 9.68 4.74
C ILE A 168 11.07 8.22 4.29
N VAL A 169 12.14 7.74 3.67
CA VAL A 169 12.23 6.36 3.15
C VAL A 169 13.66 5.84 3.30
N ASP A 170 13.82 4.55 3.52
CA ASP A 170 15.14 3.89 3.48
C ASP A 170 15.86 4.17 2.17
N GLN A 171 17.11 4.62 2.23
CA GLN A 171 17.88 5.01 1.06
C GLN A 171 17.93 3.93 -0.05
N PRO A 172 18.19 2.64 0.24
CA PRO A 172 18.19 1.61 -0.80
C PRO A 172 16.82 1.47 -1.50
N LYS A 173 15.73 1.58 -0.75
CA LYS A 173 14.38 1.55 -1.27
C LYS A 173 14.07 2.78 -2.13
N ALA A 174 14.45 3.97 -1.66
CA ALA A 174 14.29 5.23 -2.40
C ALA A 174 15.07 5.19 -3.73
N GLN A 175 16.31 4.69 -3.72
CA GLN A 175 17.13 4.52 -4.92
C GLN A 175 16.49 3.57 -5.94
N PHE A 176 15.94 2.44 -5.48
CA PHE A 176 15.23 1.50 -6.34
C PHE A 176 14.02 2.16 -7.01
N TRP A 177 13.14 2.81 -6.21
CA TRP A 177 11.92 3.43 -6.72
C TRP A 177 12.17 4.70 -7.54
N LYS A 178 13.31 5.37 -7.38
CA LYS A 178 13.73 6.47 -8.26
C LYS A 178 13.79 6.05 -9.73
N GLY A 179 14.14 4.80 -10.01
CA GLY A 179 14.10 4.23 -11.36
C GLY A 179 12.68 4.13 -11.94
N VAL A 180 11.67 4.01 -11.08
CA VAL A 180 10.24 3.93 -11.46
C VAL A 180 9.58 5.30 -11.44
N PHE A 181 9.92 6.13 -10.45
CA PHE A 181 9.43 7.50 -10.24
C PHE A 181 10.54 8.52 -10.50
N PRO A 182 10.83 8.86 -11.77
CA PRO A 182 12.01 9.63 -12.12
C PRO A 182 12.02 11.09 -11.62
N ASN A 183 10.86 11.65 -11.28
CA ASN A 183 10.77 13.06 -10.88
C ASN A 183 10.91 13.27 -9.35
N ILE A 184 10.75 12.24 -8.49
CA ILE A 184 11.04 12.40 -7.07
C ILE A 184 12.51 12.76 -6.89
N GLN A 185 12.84 13.52 -5.85
CA GLN A 185 14.21 13.89 -5.56
C GLN A 185 14.67 13.22 -4.27
N LEU A 186 15.83 12.57 -4.32
CA LEU A 186 16.48 11.98 -3.16
C LEU A 186 17.39 13.04 -2.54
N VAL A 187 17.31 13.21 -1.22
CA VAL A 187 18.13 14.18 -0.48
C VAL A 187 18.94 13.43 0.60
N PRO A 188 19.99 12.68 0.21
CA PRO A 188 20.71 11.78 1.12
C PRO A 188 21.43 12.48 2.27
N ASN A 189 21.78 13.76 2.09
CA ASN A 189 22.38 14.60 3.14
C ASN A 189 21.38 14.99 4.23
N VAL A 190 20.07 14.85 3.99
CA VAL A 190 19.01 15.04 4.98
C VAL A 190 18.52 13.67 5.43
N ALA A 191 19.20 13.08 6.39
CA ALA A 191 18.88 11.80 6.99
C ALA A 191 18.38 12.00 8.42
N VAL A 192 17.22 11.41 8.75
CA VAL A 192 16.66 11.43 10.12
C VAL A 192 17.20 10.28 10.96
N ARG A 193 17.74 9.26 10.33
CA ARG A 193 18.48 8.15 10.96
C ARG A 193 19.59 7.69 10.02
N THR A 194 20.75 7.32 10.58
CA THR A 194 21.89 6.77 9.84
C THR A 194 22.41 5.50 10.53
N GLY A 195 23.15 4.68 9.79
CA GLY A 195 23.77 3.48 10.33
C GLY A 195 22.78 2.40 10.78
N ALA A 196 21.50 2.50 10.40
CA ALA A 196 20.50 1.50 10.75
C ALA A 196 20.76 0.16 10.06
N SER A 197 20.13 -0.87 10.56
CA SER A 197 20.18 -2.22 9.99
C SER A 197 18.76 -2.76 9.84
N ILE A 198 18.54 -3.59 8.82
CA ILE A 198 17.27 -4.30 8.58
C ILE A 198 17.52 -5.78 8.85
N GLY A 199 16.65 -6.40 9.63
CA GLY A 199 16.75 -7.81 10.01
C GLY A 199 15.42 -8.54 9.97
N TRP A 200 15.47 -9.85 10.13
CA TRP A 200 14.30 -10.69 10.36
C TRP A 200 14.03 -10.76 11.85
N MET A 201 12.81 -10.45 12.26
CA MET A 201 12.43 -10.42 13.67
C MET A 201 11.96 -11.81 14.11
N VAL A 202 12.41 -12.26 15.29
CA VAL A 202 11.99 -13.51 15.95
C VAL A 202 11.49 -13.20 17.35
N ARG A 203 10.70 -14.11 17.92
CA ARG A 203 10.27 -13.99 19.32
C ARG A 203 11.48 -14.00 20.26
N LYS A 204 11.37 -13.33 21.39
CA LYS A 204 12.32 -13.51 22.50
C LYS A 204 12.40 -14.99 22.88
N ASN A 205 13.56 -15.42 23.31
CA ASN A 205 13.84 -16.81 23.72
C ASN A 205 13.71 -17.86 22.59
N ALA A 206 14.04 -17.47 21.35
CA ALA A 206 14.15 -18.39 20.21
C ALA A 206 15.60 -18.53 19.69
N PRO A 207 16.59 -18.87 20.56
CA PRO A 207 18.02 -18.84 20.20
C PRO A 207 18.38 -19.83 19.09
N LEU A 208 17.76 -21.01 19.05
CA LEU A 208 18.03 -22.01 18.02
C LEU A 208 17.57 -21.52 16.63
N LEU A 209 16.35 -20.99 16.54
CA LEU A 209 15.83 -20.44 15.28
C LEU A 209 16.69 -19.27 14.82
N ARG A 210 17.03 -18.34 15.71
CA ARG A 210 17.91 -17.20 15.39
C ARG A 210 19.29 -17.68 14.90
N ALA A 211 19.87 -18.68 15.51
CA ALA A 211 21.13 -19.25 15.06
C ALA A 211 21.04 -19.86 13.65
N GLU A 212 19.94 -20.55 13.33
CA GLU A 212 19.73 -21.10 11.98
C GLU A 212 19.56 -20.01 10.92
N LEU A 213 18.80 -18.96 11.22
CA LEU A 213 18.65 -17.80 10.35
C LEU A 213 20.02 -17.13 10.10
N ASN A 214 20.83 -16.93 11.15
CA ASN A 214 22.16 -16.35 11.05
C ASN A 214 23.13 -17.23 10.25
N ASN A 215 23.08 -18.55 10.44
CA ASN A 215 23.87 -19.49 9.64
C ASN A 215 23.50 -19.42 8.14
N PHE A 216 22.22 -19.27 7.83
CA PHE A 216 21.75 -19.11 6.45
C PHE A 216 22.24 -17.78 5.86
N LEU A 217 22.09 -16.68 6.59
CA LEU A 217 22.53 -15.35 6.15
C LEU A 217 24.05 -15.29 5.94
N ALA A 218 24.83 -15.92 6.81
CA ALA A 218 26.29 -15.99 6.68
C ALA A 218 26.74 -16.75 5.42
N LYS A 219 25.97 -17.73 4.95
CA LYS A 219 26.23 -18.46 3.70
C LYS A 219 25.70 -17.77 2.45
N ASN A 220 24.81 -16.78 2.60
CA ASN A 220 24.21 -16.00 1.53
C ASN A 220 24.45 -14.50 1.71
N PRO A 221 25.71 -14.04 1.79
CA PRO A 221 26.01 -12.62 1.93
C PRO A 221 25.59 -11.83 0.68
N PRO A 222 25.50 -10.50 0.75
CA PRO A 222 25.34 -9.65 -0.43
C PRO A 222 26.39 -10.00 -1.51
N GLY A 223 25.96 -10.04 -2.79
CA GLY A 223 26.82 -10.37 -3.92
C GLY A 223 26.87 -11.87 -4.27
N THR A 224 26.23 -12.76 -3.49
CA THR A 224 26.07 -14.15 -3.91
C THR A 224 25.08 -14.29 -5.08
N SER A 225 25.33 -15.27 -5.95
CA SER A 225 24.55 -15.50 -7.17
C SER A 225 23.05 -15.68 -6.87
N ASP A 226 22.69 -16.43 -5.83
CA ASP A 226 21.30 -16.68 -5.45
C ASP A 226 20.62 -15.37 -5.00
N ARG A 227 21.28 -14.60 -4.15
CA ARG A 227 20.75 -13.33 -3.68
C ARG A 227 20.59 -12.30 -4.81
N GLU A 228 21.58 -12.14 -5.65
CA GLU A 228 21.54 -11.23 -6.81
C GLU A 228 20.47 -11.65 -7.83
N THR A 229 20.25 -12.95 -8.02
CA THR A 229 19.21 -13.48 -8.91
C THR A 229 17.81 -13.15 -8.37
N LEU A 230 17.59 -13.31 -7.05
CA LEU A 230 16.33 -12.92 -6.41
C LEU A 230 16.07 -11.41 -6.53
N PHE A 231 17.07 -10.58 -6.25
CA PHE A 231 16.92 -9.12 -6.41
C PHE A 231 16.58 -8.75 -7.84
N ARG A 232 17.27 -9.30 -8.82
CA ARG A 232 17.01 -9.06 -10.25
C ARG A 232 15.60 -9.47 -10.64
N LYS A 233 15.14 -10.64 -10.21
CA LYS A 233 13.81 -11.18 -10.54
C LYS A 233 12.68 -10.23 -10.13
N TYR A 234 12.74 -9.64 -8.94
CA TYR A 234 11.63 -8.89 -8.37
C TYR A 234 11.81 -7.37 -8.40
N LEU A 235 13.03 -6.87 -8.50
CA LEU A 235 13.32 -5.44 -8.37
C LEU A 235 13.76 -4.77 -9.69
N THR A 236 13.90 -5.49 -10.81
CA THR A 236 14.24 -4.86 -12.10
C THR A 236 13.07 -4.66 -13.06
N ASN A 237 11.97 -5.40 -12.89
CA ASN A 237 10.84 -5.40 -13.84
C ASN A 237 9.51 -5.00 -13.19
N VAL A 238 9.51 -3.95 -12.39
CA VAL A 238 8.27 -3.46 -11.77
C VAL A 238 7.47 -2.65 -12.79
N ARG A 239 6.40 -3.25 -13.33
CA ARG A 239 5.38 -2.50 -14.08
C ARG A 239 4.48 -1.77 -13.08
N TYR A 240 4.77 -0.52 -12.85
CA TYR A 240 3.93 0.37 -12.05
C TYR A 240 3.05 1.24 -12.96
N VAL A 241 1.82 1.55 -12.54
CA VAL A 241 0.97 2.51 -13.26
C VAL A 241 1.57 3.89 -13.04
N LYS A 242 2.20 4.44 -14.08
CA LYS A 242 2.83 5.77 -14.02
C LYS A 242 1.77 6.87 -14.11
N ASN A 243 1.91 7.91 -13.29
CA ASN A 243 1.26 9.22 -13.43
C ASN A 243 -0.25 9.32 -13.11
N ALA A 244 -0.74 8.73 -12.02
CA ALA A 244 -2.12 8.96 -11.57
C ALA A 244 -2.43 10.43 -11.19
N THR A 245 -1.43 11.28 -11.03
CA THR A 245 -1.55 12.58 -10.37
C THR A 245 -0.66 13.67 -10.98
N SER A 246 -0.33 13.55 -12.27
CA SER A 246 0.29 14.64 -13.02
C SER A 246 -0.63 15.87 -13.06
N GLU A 247 -0.11 17.06 -13.35
CA GLU A 247 -0.89 18.30 -13.50
C GLU A 247 -2.07 18.12 -14.48
N ALA A 248 -1.88 17.36 -15.57
CA ALA A 248 -2.93 17.02 -16.51
C ALA A 248 -4.05 16.15 -15.87
N GLU A 249 -3.69 15.24 -14.98
CA GLU A 249 -4.66 14.39 -14.27
C GLU A 249 -5.40 15.16 -13.17
N LEU A 250 -4.72 16.09 -12.48
CA LEU A 250 -5.36 17.01 -11.52
C LEU A 250 -6.38 17.93 -12.19
N LYS A 251 -6.10 18.40 -13.40
CA LYS A 251 -7.04 19.21 -14.18
C LYS A 251 -8.28 18.41 -14.59
N LYS A 252 -8.13 17.11 -14.89
CA LYS A 252 -9.29 16.23 -15.11
C LYS A 252 -10.12 16.09 -13.83
N PHE A 253 -9.48 15.95 -12.67
CA PHE A 253 -10.14 15.92 -11.37
C PHE A 253 -11.04 17.16 -11.20
N GLU A 254 -10.49 18.35 -11.35
CA GLU A 254 -11.22 19.62 -11.18
C GLU A 254 -12.44 19.72 -12.11
N ASN A 255 -12.32 19.22 -13.34
CA ASN A 255 -13.39 19.29 -14.34
C ASN A 255 -14.61 18.39 -14.03
N VAL A 256 -14.44 17.32 -13.25
CA VAL A 256 -15.51 16.33 -13.03
C VAL A 256 -15.93 16.19 -11.57
N VAL A 257 -15.15 16.72 -10.62
CA VAL A 257 -15.43 16.56 -9.18
C VAL A 257 -16.83 17.02 -8.78
N GLY A 258 -17.33 18.13 -9.36
CA GLY A 258 -18.68 18.63 -9.09
C GLY A 258 -19.78 17.65 -9.49
N LEU A 259 -19.62 16.92 -10.59
CA LEU A 259 -20.58 15.89 -11.01
C LEU A 259 -20.54 14.69 -10.07
N PHE A 260 -19.36 14.25 -9.66
CA PHE A 260 -19.25 13.18 -8.67
C PHE A 260 -19.83 13.58 -7.32
N GLN A 261 -19.61 14.81 -6.85
CA GLN A 261 -20.23 15.33 -5.63
C GLN A 261 -21.74 15.37 -5.71
N LYS A 262 -22.31 15.83 -6.84
CA LYS A 262 -23.76 15.88 -7.09
C LYS A 262 -24.40 14.50 -6.92
N TYR A 263 -23.89 13.51 -7.63
CA TYR A 263 -24.50 12.18 -7.64
C TYR A 263 -24.14 11.33 -6.42
N ALA A 264 -22.93 11.47 -5.88
CA ALA A 264 -22.56 10.82 -4.64
C ALA A 264 -23.43 11.33 -3.47
N GLY A 265 -23.68 12.64 -3.40
CA GLY A 265 -24.61 13.21 -2.41
C GLY A 265 -26.04 12.69 -2.58
N GLN A 266 -26.53 12.54 -3.83
CA GLN A 266 -27.85 11.96 -4.09
C GLN A 266 -27.98 10.51 -3.61
N TYR A 267 -26.92 9.74 -3.66
CA TYR A 267 -26.91 8.32 -3.32
C TYR A 267 -26.20 8.02 -1.98
N ASP A 268 -25.90 9.04 -1.18
CA ASP A 268 -25.24 8.91 0.12
C ASP A 268 -23.95 8.07 0.03
N LEU A 269 -23.03 8.48 -0.87
CA LEU A 269 -21.73 7.89 -1.11
C LEU A 269 -20.64 8.95 -0.95
N ASP A 270 -19.43 8.52 -0.60
CA ASP A 270 -18.25 9.39 -0.65
C ASP A 270 -17.86 9.68 -2.11
N ALA A 271 -17.95 10.95 -2.52
CA ALA A 271 -17.69 11.38 -3.89
C ALA A 271 -16.26 11.06 -4.35
N LEU A 272 -15.28 11.14 -3.44
CA LEU A 272 -13.88 10.85 -3.74
C LEU A 272 -13.64 9.35 -3.96
N LEU A 273 -14.38 8.48 -3.25
CA LEU A 273 -14.37 7.03 -3.50
C LEU A 273 -14.92 6.68 -4.87
N VAL A 274 -16.09 7.24 -5.23
CA VAL A 274 -16.70 6.99 -6.56
C VAL A 274 -15.78 7.51 -7.67
N MET A 275 -15.18 8.68 -7.47
CA MET A 275 -14.27 9.27 -8.44
C MET A 275 -12.95 8.48 -8.57
N ALA A 276 -12.43 7.95 -7.46
CA ALA A 276 -11.25 7.07 -7.48
C ALA A 276 -11.51 5.79 -8.29
N GLN A 277 -12.73 5.24 -8.24
CA GLN A 277 -13.14 4.16 -9.13
C GLN A 277 -13.15 4.62 -10.59
N GLY A 278 -13.79 5.74 -10.90
CA GLY A 278 -13.80 6.28 -12.26
C GLY A 278 -12.38 6.53 -12.82
N TYR A 279 -11.44 6.91 -11.96
CA TYR A 279 -10.03 7.01 -12.34
C TYR A 279 -9.42 5.63 -12.65
N GLN A 280 -9.67 4.62 -11.83
CA GLN A 280 -9.22 3.25 -12.09
C GLN A 280 -9.80 2.69 -13.39
N GLU A 281 -11.06 3.00 -13.71
CA GLU A 281 -11.76 2.50 -14.89
C GLU A 281 -11.27 3.12 -16.21
N SER A 282 -11.08 4.43 -16.25
CA SER A 282 -10.85 5.16 -17.49
C SER A 282 -9.83 6.29 -17.42
N ARG A 283 -9.23 6.53 -16.24
CA ARG A 283 -8.46 7.75 -15.93
C ARG A 283 -9.29 9.03 -16.12
N LEU A 284 -10.53 8.98 -15.67
CA LEU A 284 -11.51 10.05 -15.79
C LEU A 284 -11.76 10.49 -17.25
N ASN A 285 -11.70 9.58 -18.19
CA ASN A 285 -11.87 9.88 -19.61
C ASN A 285 -13.19 9.27 -20.14
N GLN A 286 -14.17 10.12 -20.47
CA GLN A 286 -15.48 9.71 -21.01
C GLN A 286 -15.38 9.04 -22.37
N THR A 287 -14.35 9.27 -23.16
CA THR A 287 -14.22 8.68 -24.51
C THR A 287 -13.70 7.25 -24.51
N THR A 288 -13.30 6.74 -23.33
CA THR A 288 -12.74 5.39 -23.19
C THR A 288 -13.79 4.33 -23.48
N LYS A 289 -13.40 3.34 -24.30
CA LYS A 289 -14.17 2.13 -24.56
C LYS A 289 -13.30 0.91 -24.33
N SER A 290 -13.81 -0.08 -23.62
CA SER A 290 -13.09 -1.34 -23.42
C SER A 290 -13.25 -2.28 -24.61
N PRO A 291 -12.35 -3.27 -24.79
CA PRO A 291 -12.49 -4.30 -25.82
C PRO A 291 -13.79 -5.12 -25.73
N VAL A 292 -14.38 -5.21 -24.53
CA VAL A 292 -15.63 -5.94 -24.27
C VAL A 292 -16.88 -5.05 -24.35
N GLY A 293 -16.72 -3.77 -24.71
CA GLY A 293 -17.82 -2.85 -24.98
C GLY A 293 -18.27 -1.99 -23.80
N ALA A 294 -17.55 -1.96 -22.68
CA ALA A 294 -17.80 -1.00 -21.60
C ALA A 294 -17.48 0.44 -22.04
N ILE A 295 -18.26 1.42 -21.58
CA ILE A 295 -18.24 2.78 -22.07
C ILE A 295 -18.04 3.78 -20.96
N GLY A 296 -17.21 4.80 -21.23
CA GLY A 296 -17.15 6.07 -20.51
C GLY A 296 -16.32 6.04 -19.25
N ILE A 297 -16.47 7.10 -18.49
CA ILE A 297 -15.66 7.38 -17.30
C ILE A 297 -15.78 6.29 -16.23
N MET A 298 -16.96 5.66 -16.10
CA MET A 298 -17.24 4.58 -15.14
C MET A 298 -17.22 3.18 -15.78
N GLN A 299 -16.86 3.05 -17.07
CA GLN A 299 -16.77 1.79 -17.81
C GLN A 299 -18.00 0.88 -17.63
N LEU A 300 -19.18 1.42 -17.94
CA LEU A 300 -20.44 0.71 -17.84
C LEU A 300 -20.78 -0.05 -19.14
N MET A 301 -21.31 -1.25 -18.99
CA MET A 301 -21.89 -1.98 -20.12
C MET A 301 -23.19 -1.28 -20.58
N PRO A 302 -23.47 -1.19 -21.90
CA PRO A 302 -24.68 -0.56 -22.43
C PRO A 302 -25.98 -1.12 -21.84
N ALA A 303 -26.06 -2.41 -21.60
CA ALA A 303 -27.20 -3.07 -20.96
C ALA A 303 -27.43 -2.52 -19.54
N THR A 304 -26.40 -2.45 -18.72
CA THR A 304 -26.46 -1.90 -17.36
C THR A 304 -26.90 -0.42 -17.37
N GLY A 305 -26.33 0.38 -18.29
CA GLY A 305 -26.75 1.78 -18.45
C GLY A 305 -28.25 1.94 -18.78
N LYS A 306 -28.77 1.08 -19.65
CA LYS A 306 -30.17 1.07 -20.01
C LYS A 306 -31.10 0.66 -18.83
N GLU A 307 -30.72 -0.34 -18.06
CA GLU A 307 -31.45 -0.79 -16.87
C GLU A 307 -31.54 0.29 -15.79
N LEU A 308 -30.48 1.07 -15.63
CA LEU A 308 -30.41 2.12 -14.63
C LEU A 308 -31.26 3.35 -14.94
N LYS A 309 -31.72 3.53 -16.19
CA LYS A 309 -32.68 4.58 -16.63
C LYS A 309 -32.21 6.00 -16.26
N VAL A 310 -30.91 6.33 -16.52
CA VAL A 310 -30.32 7.62 -16.19
C VAL A 310 -29.98 8.46 -17.42
N GLY A 311 -30.37 8.04 -18.61
CA GLY A 311 -30.06 8.68 -19.89
C GLY A 311 -28.99 7.96 -20.68
N ASP A 312 -28.40 8.65 -21.65
CA ASP A 312 -27.40 8.10 -22.57
C ASP A 312 -26.01 8.08 -21.89
N ILE A 313 -25.53 6.90 -21.53
CA ILE A 313 -24.22 6.71 -20.88
C ILE A 313 -23.01 7.01 -21.78
N THR A 314 -23.21 7.32 -23.07
CA THR A 314 -22.13 7.85 -23.91
C THR A 314 -21.78 9.30 -23.55
N GLN A 315 -22.65 9.97 -22.81
CA GLN A 315 -22.45 11.31 -22.28
C GLN A 315 -21.84 11.25 -20.87
N LEU A 316 -21.04 12.26 -20.53
CA LEU A 316 -20.28 12.31 -19.28
C LEU A 316 -21.19 12.24 -18.03
N GLU A 317 -22.15 13.13 -17.94
CA GLU A 317 -23.00 13.24 -16.75
C GLU A 317 -23.89 12.01 -16.53
N PRO A 318 -24.61 11.47 -17.53
CA PRO A 318 -25.34 10.21 -17.39
C PRO A 318 -24.45 9.02 -17.03
N ASN A 319 -23.22 8.98 -17.52
CA ASN A 319 -22.27 7.90 -17.21
C ASN A 319 -21.84 7.92 -15.73
N ILE A 320 -21.50 9.10 -15.19
CA ILE A 320 -21.21 9.26 -13.76
C ILE A 320 -22.42 8.93 -12.91
N HIS A 321 -23.61 9.43 -13.30
CA HIS A 321 -24.87 9.13 -12.62
C HIS A 321 -25.13 7.61 -12.56
N ALA A 322 -25.01 6.93 -13.70
CA ALA A 322 -25.21 5.48 -13.80
C ALA A 322 -24.24 4.71 -12.91
N GLY A 323 -22.95 5.04 -12.98
CA GLY A 323 -21.90 4.37 -12.16
C GLY A 323 -22.16 4.54 -10.66
N THR A 324 -22.48 5.76 -10.23
CA THR A 324 -22.79 6.06 -8.82
C THR A 324 -24.06 5.33 -8.36
N LYS A 325 -25.12 5.35 -9.16
CA LYS A 325 -26.35 4.61 -8.90
C LYS A 325 -26.12 3.11 -8.79
N TYR A 326 -25.30 2.55 -9.69
CA TYR A 326 -24.95 1.13 -9.69
C TYR A 326 -24.15 0.73 -8.44
N MET A 327 -23.20 1.57 -7.98
CA MET A 327 -22.52 1.33 -6.72
C MET A 327 -23.50 1.27 -5.53
N ARG A 328 -24.42 2.24 -5.41
CA ARG A 328 -25.44 2.22 -4.35
C ARG A 328 -26.34 1.00 -4.45
N PHE A 329 -26.75 0.62 -5.66
CA PHE A 329 -27.50 -0.61 -5.88
C PHE A 329 -26.75 -1.83 -5.34
N MET A 330 -25.45 -2.00 -5.65
CA MET A 330 -24.67 -3.13 -5.16
C MET A 330 -24.52 -3.13 -3.64
N ILE A 331 -24.28 -1.96 -3.03
CA ILE A 331 -24.20 -1.85 -1.57
C ILE A 331 -25.54 -2.28 -0.94
N ASN A 332 -26.64 -1.77 -1.44
CA ASN A 332 -27.98 -2.08 -0.91
C ASN A 332 -28.34 -3.55 -1.10
N GLN A 333 -27.96 -4.14 -2.22
CA GLN A 333 -28.32 -5.53 -2.57
C GLN A 333 -27.47 -6.56 -1.81
N TYR A 334 -26.19 -6.27 -1.55
CA TYR A 334 -25.25 -7.28 -1.08
C TYR A 334 -24.60 -6.97 0.28
N TYR A 335 -24.62 -5.70 0.73
CA TYR A 335 -23.84 -5.28 1.89
C TYR A 335 -24.59 -4.43 2.91
N LYS A 336 -25.89 -4.09 2.66
CA LYS A 336 -26.68 -3.18 3.50
C LYS A 336 -26.78 -3.69 4.94
N ASP A 337 -27.18 -4.95 5.09
CA ASP A 337 -27.50 -5.56 6.38
C ASP A 337 -26.34 -6.33 7.01
N GLU A 338 -25.15 -6.22 6.40
CA GLU A 338 -23.93 -6.85 6.88
C GLU A 338 -23.21 -5.95 7.90
N PRO A 339 -22.56 -6.50 8.93
CA PRO A 339 -21.82 -5.75 9.93
C PRO A 339 -20.47 -5.26 9.39
N ILE A 340 -20.48 -4.53 8.27
CA ILE A 340 -19.33 -4.02 7.53
C ILE A 340 -19.32 -2.49 7.67
N ASP A 341 -18.17 -1.89 8.00
CA ASP A 341 -18.01 -0.45 7.98
C ASP A 341 -18.11 0.14 6.55
N ASP A 342 -18.36 1.44 6.43
CA ASP A 342 -18.64 2.09 5.15
C ASP A 342 -17.45 2.00 4.18
N LEU A 343 -16.21 2.08 4.66
CA LEU A 343 -15.03 1.89 3.83
C LEU A 343 -14.98 0.48 3.26
N ASN A 344 -15.13 -0.54 4.10
CA ASN A 344 -15.11 -1.93 3.65
C ASN A 344 -16.32 -2.26 2.75
N LYS A 345 -17.52 -1.67 2.97
CA LYS A 345 -18.63 -1.76 2.02
C LYS A 345 -18.22 -1.26 0.63
N ALA A 346 -17.53 -0.12 0.55
CA ALA A 346 -17.04 0.40 -0.72
C ALA A 346 -15.96 -0.53 -1.34
N LEU A 347 -15.00 -1.02 -0.56
CA LEU A 347 -13.94 -1.93 -1.05
C LEU A 347 -14.53 -3.24 -1.59
N PHE A 348 -15.49 -3.84 -0.89
CA PHE A 348 -16.21 -5.02 -1.38
C PHE A 348 -17.04 -4.72 -2.63
N THR A 349 -17.62 -3.52 -2.72
CA THR A 349 -18.34 -3.08 -3.91
C THR A 349 -17.38 -2.95 -5.10
N PHE A 350 -16.19 -2.41 -4.93
CA PHE A 350 -15.17 -2.38 -5.97
C PHE A 350 -14.74 -3.79 -6.40
N ALA A 351 -14.48 -4.67 -5.44
CA ALA A 351 -14.16 -6.07 -5.74
C ALA A 351 -15.31 -6.75 -6.52
N SER A 352 -16.56 -6.47 -6.15
CA SER A 352 -17.75 -7.00 -6.82
C SER A 352 -17.96 -6.42 -8.22
N TYR A 353 -17.60 -5.17 -8.43
CA TYR A 353 -17.63 -4.52 -9.74
C TYR A 353 -16.67 -5.21 -10.73
N ASN A 354 -15.48 -5.59 -10.24
CA ASN A 354 -14.44 -6.23 -11.02
C ASN A 354 -14.64 -7.75 -11.19
N ALA A 355 -14.91 -8.48 -10.09
CA ALA A 355 -14.94 -9.95 -10.07
C ALA A 355 -16.36 -10.55 -10.00
N GLY A 356 -17.36 -9.73 -9.81
CA GLY A 356 -18.75 -10.12 -9.62
C GLY A 356 -19.13 -10.39 -8.15
N PRO A 357 -20.36 -9.99 -7.73
CA PRO A 357 -20.78 -10.05 -6.32
C PRO A 357 -20.89 -11.48 -5.77
N ALA A 358 -21.34 -12.44 -6.57
CA ALA A 358 -21.41 -13.84 -6.17
C ALA A 358 -20.02 -14.42 -5.82
N LYS A 359 -18.99 -14.03 -6.57
CA LYS A 359 -17.63 -14.43 -6.30
C LYS A 359 -17.12 -13.83 -5.00
N VAL A 360 -17.35 -12.54 -4.78
CA VAL A 360 -16.92 -11.86 -3.53
C VAL A 360 -17.63 -12.45 -2.31
N ALA A 361 -18.90 -12.83 -2.41
CA ALA A 361 -19.63 -13.54 -1.34
C ALA A 361 -18.96 -14.89 -1.00
N GLN A 362 -18.52 -15.65 -2.01
CA GLN A 362 -17.77 -16.89 -1.80
C GLN A 362 -16.42 -16.64 -1.10
N LEU A 363 -15.68 -15.61 -1.53
CA LEU A 363 -14.40 -15.23 -0.93
C LEU A 363 -14.55 -14.84 0.54
N ARG A 364 -15.58 -14.07 0.89
CA ARG A 364 -15.90 -13.70 2.28
C ARG A 364 -16.23 -14.92 3.12
N LYS A 365 -17.03 -15.84 2.61
CA LYS A 365 -17.36 -17.11 3.30
C LYS A 365 -16.11 -17.95 3.54
N GLU A 366 -15.23 -18.09 2.54
CA GLU A 366 -13.98 -18.83 2.69
C GLU A 366 -13.04 -18.14 3.69
N ALA A 367 -12.96 -16.80 3.67
CA ALA A 367 -12.18 -16.02 4.63
C ALA A 367 -12.59 -16.36 6.07
N ALA A 368 -13.88 -16.34 6.37
CA ALA A 368 -14.41 -16.70 7.70
C ALA A 368 -14.02 -18.13 8.12
N THR A 369 -14.11 -19.10 7.21
CA THR A 369 -13.76 -20.51 7.53
C THR A 369 -12.27 -20.71 7.79
N ARG A 370 -11.42 -19.79 7.31
CA ARG A 370 -9.96 -19.80 7.48
C ARG A 370 -9.48 -18.88 8.61
N GLY A 371 -10.38 -18.31 9.40
CA GLY A 371 -10.05 -17.46 10.55
C GLY A 371 -9.70 -16.01 10.19
N PHE A 372 -9.99 -15.58 8.95
CA PHE A 372 -9.90 -14.17 8.55
C PHE A 372 -11.21 -13.43 8.84
N ASP A 373 -11.12 -12.11 9.01
CA ASP A 373 -12.29 -11.26 9.14
C ASP A 373 -13.00 -11.10 7.78
N ALA A 374 -14.18 -11.73 7.65
CA ALA A 374 -15.00 -11.69 6.44
C ALA A 374 -15.55 -10.28 6.13
N ASN A 375 -15.47 -9.35 7.08
CA ASN A 375 -15.98 -7.99 6.96
C ASN A 375 -14.88 -6.95 6.68
N ARG A 376 -13.63 -7.39 6.54
CA ARG A 376 -12.48 -6.57 6.15
C ARG A 376 -11.88 -7.06 4.84
N TRP A 377 -11.61 -6.10 3.94
CA TRP A 377 -10.94 -6.41 2.68
C TRP A 377 -9.44 -6.61 2.88
N PHE A 378 -8.72 -5.54 3.25
CA PHE A 378 -7.26 -5.56 3.34
C PHE A 378 -6.76 -6.56 4.39
N ASN A 379 -5.77 -7.36 3.98
CA ASN A 379 -5.12 -8.41 4.78
C ASN A 379 -6.08 -9.51 5.28
N ASN A 380 -7.32 -9.55 4.82
CA ASN A 380 -8.33 -10.55 5.16
C ASN A 380 -8.93 -11.17 3.89
N VAL A 381 -10.07 -10.70 3.38
CA VAL A 381 -10.69 -11.26 2.18
C VAL A 381 -9.80 -11.08 0.94
N GLU A 382 -8.98 -10.06 0.90
CA GLU A 382 -7.94 -9.83 -0.11
C GLU A 382 -6.99 -11.03 -0.27
N VAL A 383 -6.59 -11.68 0.84
CA VAL A 383 -5.73 -12.87 0.82
C VAL A 383 -6.39 -14.00 0.04
N ILE A 384 -7.66 -14.27 0.34
CA ILE A 384 -8.45 -15.29 -0.35
C ILE A 384 -8.67 -14.90 -1.82
N ALA A 385 -8.93 -13.61 -2.10
CA ALA A 385 -9.08 -13.11 -3.46
C ALA A 385 -7.81 -13.31 -4.28
N SER A 386 -6.63 -13.04 -3.73
CA SER A 386 -5.34 -13.26 -4.39
C SER A 386 -5.13 -14.72 -4.79
N GLU A 387 -5.58 -15.66 -3.96
CA GLU A 387 -5.47 -17.10 -4.19
C GLU A 387 -6.50 -17.60 -5.24
N ARG A 388 -7.75 -17.14 -5.18
CA ARG A 388 -8.88 -17.70 -5.93
C ARG A 388 -9.19 -16.96 -7.24
N VAL A 389 -8.94 -15.67 -7.29
CA VAL A 389 -9.22 -14.81 -8.44
C VAL A 389 -7.93 -14.31 -9.08
N GLY A 390 -6.92 -14.01 -8.26
CA GLY A 390 -5.63 -13.52 -8.68
C GLY A 390 -5.42 -12.04 -8.41
N GLN A 391 -4.25 -11.54 -8.83
CA GLN A 391 -3.78 -10.19 -8.51
C GLN A 391 -4.57 -9.07 -9.21
N GLU A 392 -5.36 -9.37 -10.23
CA GLU A 392 -6.11 -8.35 -10.96
C GLU A 392 -7.10 -7.63 -10.05
N THR A 393 -7.99 -8.38 -9.38
CA THR A 393 -9.00 -7.82 -8.45
C THR A 393 -8.34 -7.17 -7.23
N VAL A 394 -7.29 -7.79 -6.68
CA VAL A 394 -6.54 -7.24 -5.53
C VAL A 394 -5.95 -5.87 -5.88
N ARG A 395 -5.27 -5.78 -7.03
CA ARG A 395 -4.68 -4.51 -7.50
C ARG A 395 -5.73 -3.47 -7.87
N TYR A 396 -6.86 -3.90 -8.41
CA TYR A 396 -7.97 -3.03 -8.73
C TYR A 396 -8.47 -2.29 -7.48
N VAL A 397 -8.76 -3.02 -6.40
CA VAL A 397 -9.24 -2.44 -5.14
C VAL A 397 -8.14 -1.58 -4.47
N ALA A 398 -6.90 -2.08 -4.41
CA ALA A 398 -5.78 -1.35 -3.82
C ALA A 398 -5.49 -0.04 -4.56
N ASN A 399 -5.56 -0.03 -5.90
CA ASN A 399 -5.38 1.19 -6.68
C ASN A 399 -6.48 2.22 -6.41
N ILE A 400 -7.76 1.79 -6.37
CA ILE A 400 -8.88 2.69 -6.07
C ILE A 400 -8.69 3.31 -4.68
N TYR A 401 -8.33 2.52 -3.69
CA TYR A 401 -8.07 3.03 -2.35
C TYR A 401 -6.92 4.04 -2.32
N LYS A 402 -5.81 3.76 -3.00
CA LYS A 402 -4.69 4.70 -3.16
C LYS A 402 -5.15 6.02 -3.80
N TYR A 403 -5.92 5.96 -4.90
CA TYR A 403 -6.44 7.17 -5.56
C TYR A 403 -7.40 7.95 -4.66
N TYR A 404 -8.22 7.25 -3.88
CA TYR A 404 -9.08 7.87 -2.88
C TYR A 404 -8.27 8.68 -1.85
N ILE A 405 -7.23 8.10 -1.28
CA ILE A 405 -6.34 8.81 -0.33
C ILE A 405 -5.66 9.99 -1.02
N ALA A 406 -5.19 9.82 -2.25
CA ALA A 406 -4.61 10.88 -3.05
C ALA A 406 -5.59 12.06 -3.25
N TYR A 407 -6.83 11.77 -3.62
CA TYR A 407 -7.87 12.78 -3.81
C TYR A 407 -8.28 13.49 -2.50
N LYS A 408 -8.27 12.79 -1.38
CA LYS A 408 -8.46 13.44 -0.06
C LYS A 408 -7.39 14.47 0.22
N LEU A 409 -6.13 14.15 -0.04
CA LEU A 409 -5.01 15.09 0.12
C LEU A 409 -5.15 16.31 -0.81
N VAL A 410 -5.56 16.11 -2.08
CA VAL A 410 -5.86 17.21 -3.02
C VAL A 410 -6.96 18.11 -2.49
N SER A 411 -8.10 17.53 -2.09
CA SER A 411 -9.25 18.29 -1.57
C SER A 411 -8.86 19.13 -0.35
N GLN A 412 -8.16 18.54 0.60
CA GLN A 412 -7.68 19.23 1.80
C GLN A 412 -6.72 20.39 1.45
N SER A 413 -5.81 20.17 0.48
CA SER A 413 -4.90 21.22 0.01
C SER A 413 -5.64 22.39 -0.66
N LEU A 414 -6.66 22.11 -1.48
CA LEU A 414 -7.48 23.13 -2.11
C LEU A 414 -8.29 23.94 -1.10
N GLU A 415 -8.87 23.26 -0.08
CA GLU A 415 -9.59 23.90 1.00
C GLU A 415 -8.69 24.83 1.83
N LYS A 416 -7.47 24.37 2.19
CA LYS A 416 -6.47 25.21 2.88
C LYS A 416 -6.15 26.47 2.05
N LYS A 417 -5.90 26.32 0.74
CA LYS A 417 -5.63 27.46 -0.16
C LYS A 417 -6.80 28.42 -0.26
N ALA A 418 -8.03 27.93 -0.31
CA ALA A 418 -9.24 28.75 -0.34
C ALA A 418 -9.41 29.56 0.96
N ARG A 419 -9.19 28.94 2.13
CA ARG A 419 -9.24 29.63 3.44
C ARG A 419 -8.20 30.72 3.58
N VAL A 420 -6.95 30.48 3.11
CA VAL A 420 -5.89 31.49 3.14
C VAL A 420 -6.22 32.68 2.23
N LYS A 421 -6.86 32.46 1.07
CA LYS A 421 -7.29 33.54 0.17
C LYS A 421 -8.51 34.32 0.69
N SER A 422 -9.29 33.77 1.59
CA SER A 422 -10.50 34.40 2.17
C SER A 422 -10.23 35.12 3.50
N GLN A 423 -9.02 35.04 4.02
CA GLN A 423 -8.60 35.86 5.17
C GLN A 423 -8.11 37.23 4.63
N PRO A 424 -8.68 38.36 5.09
CA PRO A 424 -8.36 39.69 4.61
C PRO A 424 -6.92 40.14 4.95
#